data_b0c1572283d72cd654f9f95e09da58b2
#
_entry.id   b0c1572283d72cd654f9f95e09da58b2
#
_cell.length_a   1.000
_cell.length_b   1.000
_cell.length_c   1.000
_cell.angle_alpha   90.00
_cell.angle_beta   90.00
_cell.angle_gamma   90.00
#
_symmetry.space_group_name_H-M   'P 1'
#
loop_
_entity.id
_entity.type
_entity.pdbx_description
1 polymer ?
#
loop_
_entity_poly.entity_id
_entity_poly.type
_entity_poly.pdbx_seq_one_letter_code
_entity_poly.pdbx_strand_id
1 'polypeptide(L)'
;MDFSLTDEQNDLLNSLNNTIRNFDDNYWLDCDNSSKYPKEFVDTMAKGGWLGIAMPTNYGGSNLGVTEASLMMMLVAEKGGMTAASSIHMNIFGPSSIVKFASKKQKDSWLPNIINGQSKMCFAVTEPDTGLDTTRLKTKAVKNKDHYLLNGRKIWTSTAQITNKIMIIARTSDRNNKKPKEGLSLFYTDFNKDNIEARVINKMGRAAVDTNELFIDNLKVPIEDIIGEEGKGFSYLIHSLNPERILVAAEAYGIAKNALERAVKYANERIVFDRKIGKNQSIQHPLADAWAKLESLKLLILKAANLYDNDLPCGVESNAAKYLAAEYGMEICKQAIATHGGMGYAKEYHVERLFREMMIPYLAPVSQQLVLSYIAEKALGLPKSY
;
A
#
# COMPACT_ATOMS: atom_id res chain seq x y z
N MET A 1 8.11 -20.37 21.84
CA MET A 1 7.59 -19.28 21.00
C MET A 1 6.66 -19.92 20.00
N ASP A 2 5.38 -19.61 20.01
CA ASP A 2 4.41 -20.14 19.06
C ASP A 2 4.30 -19.13 17.88
N PHE A 3 4.42 -19.63 16.65
CA PHE A 3 4.29 -18.85 15.42
C PHE A 3 3.00 -19.14 14.68
N SER A 4 2.10 -19.95 15.27
CA SER A 4 0.76 -20.22 14.74
C SER A 4 -0.10 -18.95 14.84
N LEU A 5 -1.06 -18.81 13.93
CA LEU A 5 -2.10 -17.80 14.09
C LEU A 5 -3.01 -18.17 15.26
N THR A 6 -3.47 -17.16 16.00
CA THR A 6 -4.47 -17.36 17.05
C THR A 6 -5.82 -17.77 16.46
N ASP A 7 -6.73 -18.28 17.30
CA ASP A 7 -8.08 -18.62 16.86
C ASP A 7 -8.81 -17.39 16.32
N GLU A 8 -8.67 -16.24 16.96
CA GLU A 8 -9.26 -14.97 16.51
C GLU A 8 -8.70 -14.52 15.14
N GLN A 9 -7.41 -14.72 14.88
CA GLN A 9 -6.80 -14.41 13.58
C GLN A 9 -7.30 -15.38 12.49
N ASN A 10 -7.47 -16.66 12.82
CA ASN A 10 -8.06 -17.63 11.91
C ASN A 10 -9.53 -17.30 11.60
N ASP A 11 -10.32 -16.93 12.58
CA ASP A 11 -11.72 -16.52 12.42
C ASP A 11 -11.83 -15.22 11.58
N LEU A 12 -10.94 -14.27 11.79
CA LEU A 12 -10.83 -13.05 10.97
C LEU A 12 -10.58 -13.41 9.49
N LEU A 13 -9.61 -14.29 9.21
CA LEU A 13 -9.30 -14.71 7.84
C LEU A 13 -10.44 -15.49 7.21
N ASN A 14 -11.13 -16.35 7.95
CA ASN A 14 -12.31 -17.09 7.48
C ASN A 14 -13.45 -16.12 7.14
N SER A 15 -13.73 -15.15 8.01
CA SER A 15 -14.74 -14.11 7.79
C SER A 15 -14.43 -13.26 6.57
N LEU A 16 -13.17 -12.84 6.42
CA LEU A 16 -12.72 -12.09 5.25
C LEU A 16 -12.87 -12.92 3.96
N ASN A 17 -12.42 -14.16 3.97
CA ASN A 17 -12.53 -15.04 2.79
C ASN A 17 -13.99 -15.21 2.36
N ASN A 18 -14.92 -15.35 3.31
CA ASN A 18 -16.35 -15.39 3.03
C ASN A 18 -16.87 -14.05 2.45
N THR A 19 -16.36 -12.92 2.94
CA THR A 19 -16.75 -11.59 2.48
C THR A 19 -16.36 -11.38 1.01
N ILE A 20 -15.16 -11.84 0.62
CA ILE A 20 -14.60 -11.56 -0.71
C ILE A 20 -14.76 -12.71 -1.72
N ARG A 21 -15.37 -13.82 -1.35
CA ARG A 21 -15.47 -15.04 -2.17
C ARG A 21 -16.13 -14.86 -3.55
N ASN A 22 -16.98 -13.84 -3.71
CA ASN A 22 -17.69 -13.58 -4.96
C ASN A 22 -16.86 -12.78 -5.98
N PHE A 23 -15.67 -12.27 -5.58
CA PHE A 23 -14.74 -11.56 -6.44
C PHE A 23 -13.70 -12.54 -6.96
N ASP A 24 -14.09 -13.32 -7.97
CA ASP A 24 -13.27 -14.37 -8.56
C ASP A 24 -12.24 -13.85 -9.56
N ASP A 25 -11.53 -14.76 -10.20
CA ASP A 25 -10.52 -14.46 -11.21
C ASP A 25 -11.08 -13.67 -12.40
N ASN A 26 -12.31 -13.95 -12.84
CA ASN A 26 -12.95 -13.26 -13.96
C ASN A 26 -13.26 -11.80 -13.58
N TYR A 27 -13.74 -11.55 -12.36
CA TYR A 27 -13.95 -10.19 -11.87
C TYR A 27 -12.65 -9.35 -11.94
N TRP A 28 -11.53 -9.91 -11.48
CA TRP A 28 -10.25 -9.20 -11.49
C TRP A 28 -9.66 -9.04 -12.90
N LEU A 29 -9.88 -10.00 -13.78
CA LEU A 29 -9.48 -9.91 -15.18
C LEU A 29 -10.28 -8.81 -15.90
N ASP A 30 -11.57 -8.72 -15.65
CA ASP A 30 -12.43 -7.69 -16.23
C ASP A 30 -12.03 -6.29 -15.72
N CYS A 31 -11.70 -6.16 -14.44
CA CYS A 31 -11.18 -4.92 -13.87
C CYS A 31 -9.86 -4.49 -14.55
N ASP A 32 -8.90 -5.41 -14.76
CA ASP A 32 -7.63 -5.12 -15.41
C ASP A 32 -7.83 -4.73 -16.89
N ASN A 33 -8.64 -5.49 -17.64
CA ASN A 33 -8.88 -5.27 -19.05
C ASN A 33 -9.65 -3.96 -19.34
N SER A 34 -10.63 -3.63 -18.51
CA SER A 34 -11.47 -2.44 -18.65
C SER A 34 -10.93 -1.20 -17.96
N SER A 35 -9.85 -1.35 -17.15
CA SER A 35 -9.35 -0.29 -16.26
C SER A 35 -10.43 0.28 -15.33
N LYS A 36 -11.46 -0.52 -14.99
CA LYS A 36 -12.58 -0.09 -14.17
C LYS A 36 -12.28 -0.28 -12.70
N TYR A 37 -12.43 0.79 -11.92
CA TYR A 37 -12.26 0.75 -10.47
C TYR A 37 -13.19 -0.29 -9.82
N PRO A 38 -12.68 -1.16 -8.92
CA PRO A 38 -13.44 -2.26 -8.32
C PRO A 38 -14.38 -1.76 -7.22
N LYS A 39 -15.35 -0.92 -7.59
CA LYS A 39 -16.25 -0.24 -6.64
C LYS A 39 -17.04 -1.23 -5.78
N GLU A 40 -17.55 -2.32 -6.38
CA GLU A 40 -18.35 -3.33 -5.68
C GLU A 40 -17.54 -4.04 -4.59
N PHE A 41 -16.28 -4.35 -4.89
CA PHE A 41 -15.34 -4.91 -3.90
C PHE A 41 -15.11 -3.93 -2.75
N VAL A 42 -14.79 -2.67 -3.05
CA VAL A 42 -14.51 -1.65 -2.02
C VAL A 42 -15.75 -1.37 -1.16
N ASP A 43 -16.93 -1.28 -1.78
CA ASP A 43 -18.19 -1.10 -1.05
C ASP A 43 -18.49 -2.31 -0.14
N THR A 44 -18.15 -3.53 -0.57
CA THR A 44 -18.30 -4.75 0.23
C THR A 44 -17.33 -4.74 1.43
N MET A 45 -16.08 -4.35 1.22
CA MET A 45 -15.10 -4.19 2.29
C MET A 45 -15.54 -3.13 3.31
N ALA A 46 -16.05 -1.99 2.84
CA ALA A 46 -16.58 -0.93 3.69
C ALA A 46 -17.78 -1.40 4.54
N LYS A 47 -18.76 -2.05 3.91
CA LYS A 47 -19.95 -2.61 4.61
C LYS A 47 -19.58 -3.67 5.64
N GLY A 48 -18.54 -4.44 5.40
CA GLY A 48 -18.00 -5.43 6.34
C GLY A 48 -17.17 -4.83 7.47
N GLY A 49 -16.95 -3.50 7.51
CA GLY A 49 -16.13 -2.83 8.52
C GLY A 49 -14.62 -2.97 8.32
N TRP A 50 -14.18 -3.63 7.23
CA TRP A 50 -12.77 -3.95 7.00
C TRP A 50 -11.88 -2.73 6.82
N LEU A 51 -12.42 -1.60 6.34
CA LEU A 51 -11.65 -0.36 6.21
C LEU A 51 -11.25 0.24 7.56
N GLY A 52 -11.97 -0.12 8.63
CA GLY A 52 -11.70 0.32 10.00
C GLY A 52 -10.88 -0.66 10.84
N ILE A 53 -10.25 -1.68 10.25
CA ILE A 53 -9.61 -2.78 10.99
C ILE A 53 -8.63 -2.28 12.07
N ALA A 54 -7.78 -1.32 11.75
CA ALA A 54 -6.78 -0.77 12.67
C ALA A 54 -7.21 0.56 13.34
N MET A 55 -8.47 0.98 13.17
CA MET A 55 -8.97 2.23 13.73
C MET A 55 -9.68 2.00 15.07
N PRO A 56 -9.69 3.01 15.99
CA PRO A 56 -10.26 2.87 17.31
C PRO A 56 -11.78 2.59 17.29
N THR A 57 -12.25 1.79 18.25
CA THR A 57 -13.66 1.37 18.36
C THR A 57 -14.63 2.51 18.61
N ASN A 58 -14.20 3.56 19.33
CA ASN A 58 -15.03 4.74 19.59
C ASN A 58 -15.37 5.57 18.33
N TYR A 59 -14.74 5.26 17.19
CA TYR A 59 -15.06 5.83 15.87
C TYR A 59 -15.68 4.81 14.91
N GLY A 60 -15.99 3.59 15.39
CA GLY A 60 -16.58 2.52 14.60
C GLY A 60 -15.57 1.54 13.98
N GLY A 61 -14.29 1.64 14.34
CA GLY A 61 -13.24 0.70 13.93
C GLY A 61 -13.19 -0.56 14.79
N SER A 62 -12.34 -1.51 14.42
CA SER A 62 -12.17 -2.78 15.15
C SER A 62 -11.08 -2.73 16.23
N ASN A 63 -10.24 -1.71 16.24
CA ASN A 63 -9.09 -1.53 17.14
C ASN A 63 -8.12 -2.74 17.15
N LEU A 64 -8.06 -3.44 16.01
CA LEU A 64 -7.03 -4.42 15.75
C LEU A 64 -5.76 -3.72 15.27
N GLY A 65 -4.63 -4.43 15.33
CA GLY A 65 -3.33 -3.81 14.98
C GLY A 65 -3.00 -3.85 13.49
N VAL A 66 -1.79 -3.40 13.19
CA VAL A 66 -1.16 -3.56 11.87
C VAL A 66 -0.89 -5.04 11.58
N THR A 67 -0.78 -5.88 12.61
CA THR A 67 -0.67 -7.34 12.48
C THR A 67 -1.89 -7.91 11.76
N GLU A 68 -3.10 -7.66 12.26
CA GLU A 68 -4.35 -8.13 11.63
C GLU A 68 -4.61 -7.44 10.29
N ALA A 69 -4.28 -6.15 10.18
CA ALA A 69 -4.33 -5.45 8.90
C ALA A 69 -3.39 -6.08 7.86
N SER A 70 -2.20 -6.55 8.26
CA SER A 70 -1.27 -7.25 7.39
C SER A 70 -1.81 -8.62 6.95
N LEU A 71 -2.39 -9.39 7.86
CA LEU A 71 -3.04 -10.67 7.54
C LEU A 71 -4.20 -10.45 6.56
N MET A 72 -5.02 -9.42 6.78
CA MET A 72 -6.08 -9.01 5.85
C MET A 72 -5.51 -8.69 4.46
N MET A 73 -4.48 -7.86 4.37
CA MET A 73 -3.91 -7.43 3.09
C MET A 73 -3.18 -8.57 2.37
N MET A 74 -2.56 -9.51 3.09
CA MET A 74 -2.04 -10.76 2.51
C MET A 74 -3.14 -11.54 1.77
N LEU A 75 -4.29 -11.77 2.43
CA LEU A 75 -5.39 -12.52 1.84
C LEU A 75 -6.07 -11.75 0.70
N VAL A 76 -6.29 -10.46 0.84
CA VAL A 76 -6.87 -9.61 -0.22
C VAL A 76 -5.99 -9.63 -1.47
N ALA A 77 -4.67 -9.48 -1.32
CA ALA A 77 -3.73 -9.52 -2.44
C ALA A 77 -3.57 -10.93 -3.04
N GLU A 78 -3.68 -11.98 -2.22
CA GLU A 78 -3.73 -13.37 -2.69
C GLU A 78 -4.94 -13.61 -3.59
N LYS A 79 -6.10 -13.07 -3.27
CA LYS A 79 -7.34 -13.28 -4.05
C LYS A 79 -7.45 -12.37 -5.28
N GLY A 80 -7.05 -11.10 -5.16
CA GLY A 80 -7.30 -10.10 -6.21
C GLY A 80 -6.07 -9.40 -6.78
N GLY A 81 -4.87 -9.74 -6.32
CA GLY A 81 -3.63 -9.06 -6.71
C GLY A 81 -3.50 -7.66 -6.10
N MET A 82 -2.58 -6.87 -6.66
CA MET A 82 -2.36 -5.50 -6.24
C MET A 82 -3.57 -4.59 -6.54
N THR A 83 -4.37 -4.92 -7.54
CA THR A 83 -5.60 -4.17 -7.85
C THR A 83 -6.57 -4.20 -6.67
N ALA A 84 -6.82 -5.38 -6.09
CA ALA A 84 -7.66 -5.52 -4.89
C ALA A 84 -7.05 -4.76 -3.70
N ALA A 85 -5.81 -5.05 -3.38
CA ALA A 85 -5.10 -4.46 -2.24
C ALA A 85 -5.05 -2.93 -2.33
N SER A 86 -4.59 -2.39 -3.47
CA SER A 86 -4.45 -0.94 -3.66
C SER A 86 -5.77 -0.18 -3.65
N SER A 87 -6.90 -0.83 -3.98
CA SER A 87 -8.21 -0.18 -3.96
C SER A 87 -8.67 0.22 -2.56
N ILE A 88 -8.14 -0.44 -1.52
CA ILE A 88 -8.44 -0.17 -0.10
C ILE A 88 -7.23 0.34 0.69
N HIS A 89 -6.02 0.18 0.18
CA HIS A 89 -4.75 0.48 0.87
C HIS A 89 -4.72 1.88 1.51
N MET A 90 -5.16 2.91 0.77
CA MET A 90 -5.16 4.29 1.26
C MET A 90 -6.04 4.47 2.50
N ASN A 91 -7.14 3.73 2.59
CA ASN A 91 -8.05 3.78 3.74
C ASN A 91 -7.54 2.98 4.94
N ILE A 92 -6.52 2.12 4.76
CA ILE A 92 -5.95 1.32 5.86
C ILE A 92 -4.78 2.05 6.52
N PHE A 93 -3.75 2.48 5.75
CA PHE A 93 -2.57 3.13 6.36
C PHE A 93 -2.71 4.65 6.51
N GLY A 94 -3.38 5.33 5.58
CA GLY A 94 -3.47 6.79 5.54
C GLY A 94 -4.05 7.40 6.82
N PRO A 95 -5.10 6.83 7.43
CA PRO A 95 -5.67 7.34 8.67
C PRO A 95 -4.75 7.30 9.89
N SER A 96 -3.64 6.57 9.87
CA SER A 96 -2.74 6.46 11.03
C SER A 96 -2.25 7.83 11.53
N SER A 97 -1.95 8.78 10.61
CA SER A 97 -1.63 10.17 10.99
C SER A 97 -2.80 10.89 11.64
N ILE A 98 -4.03 10.67 11.16
CA ILE A 98 -5.26 11.24 11.73
C ILE A 98 -5.49 10.67 13.13
N VAL A 99 -5.43 9.35 13.28
CA VAL A 99 -5.60 8.66 14.57
C VAL A 99 -4.63 9.18 15.62
N LYS A 100 -3.35 9.40 15.23
CA LYS A 100 -2.31 9.78 16.20
C LYS A 100 -2.29 11.29 16.49
N PHE A 101 -2.41 12.14 15.48
CA PHE A 101 -2.07 13.57 15.57
C PHE A 101 -3.23 14.54 15.38
N ALA A 102 -4.38 14.10 14.85
CA ALA A 102 -5.52 14.97 14.69
C ALA A 102 -6.17 15.29 16.04
N SER A 103 -6.83 16.46 16.12
CA SER A 103 -7.64 16.85 17.26
C SER A 103 -8.85 15.93 17.43
N LYS A 104 -9.45 15.93 18.63
CA LYS A 104 -10.68 15.16 18.89
C LYS A 104 -11.79 15.52 17.89
N LYS A 105 -12.03 16.83 17.65
CA LYS A 105 -13.02 17.32 16.70
C LYS A 105 -12.80 16.77 15.28
N GLN A 106 -11.54 16.75 14.81
CA GLN A 106 -11.19 16.21 13.51
C GLN A 106 -11.43 14.69 13.45
N LYS A 107 -11.01 13.95 14.48
CA LYS A 107 -11.23 12.49 14.57
C LYS A 107 -12.72 12.15 14.56
N ASP A 108 -13.54 12.86 15.37
CA ASP A 108 -14.99 12.69 15.45
C ASP A 108 -15.66 12.92 14.08
N SER A 109 -15.15 13.85 13.27
CA SER A 109 -15.69 14.19 11.95
C SER A 109 -15.19 13.28 10.83
N TRP A 110 -13.92 12.87 10.85
CA TRP A 110 -13.27 12.24 9.70
C TRP A 110 -13.26 10.72 9.76
N LEU A 111 -12.94 10.13 10.92
CA LEU A 111 -12.74 8.68 11.04
C LEU A 111 -13.99 7.86 10.73
N PRO A 112 -15.20 8.21 11.20
CA PRO A 112 -16.40 7.44 10.85
C PRO A 112 -16.64 7.38 9.33
N ASN A 113 -16.39 8.49 8.61
CA ASN A 113 -16.60 8.56 7.18
C ASN A 113 -15.53 7.80 6.37
N ILE A 114 -14.31 7.67 6.92
CA ILE A 114 -13.25 6.83 6.34
C ILE A 114 -13.60 5.35 6.53
N ILE A 115 -14.01 4.97 7.75
CA ILE A 115 -14.35 3.58 8.12
C ILE A 115 -15.52 3.05 7.29
N ASN A 116 -16.57 3.84 7.10
CA ASN A 116 -17.76 3.42 6.35
C ASN A 116 -17.61 3.59 4.82
N GLY A 117 -16.43 4.04 4.32
CA GLY A 117 -16.14 4.21 2.90
C GLY A 117 -16.78 5.43 2.23
N GLN A 118 -17.42 6.33 2.98
CA GLN A 118 -17.96 7.60 2.45
C GLN A 118 -16.83 8.56 2.08
N SER A 119 -15.75 8.60 2.87
CA SER A 119 -14.53 9.32 2.53
C SER A 119 -13.58 8.39 1.78
N LYS A 120 -13.48 8.61 0.48
CA LYS A 120 -12.45 8.02 -0.38
C LYS A 120 -11.31 9.00 -0.48
N MET A 121 -10.12 8.62 -0.02
CA MET A 121 -9.00 9.54 -0.03
C MET A 121 -7.90 9.12 -0.99
N CYS A 122 -7.22 10.12 -1.55
CA CYS A 122 -5.92 9.97 -2.17
C CYS A 122 -4.82 10.57 -1.28
N PHE A 123 -3.58 10.12 -1.51
CA PHE A 123 -2.41 10.51 -0.72
C PHE A 123 -1.37 11.19 -1.62
N ALA A 124 -1.13 12.49 -1.40
CA ALA A 124 -0.36 13.34 -2.30
C ALA A 124 0.92 13.86 -1.64
N VAL A 125 2.03 13.16 -1.87
CA VAL A 125 3.35 13.47 -1.31
C VAL A 125 4.34 13.85 -2.40
N THR A 126 4.65 12.91 -3.30
CA THR A 126 5.69 13.00 -4.32
C THR A 126 5.43 14.13 -5.31
N GLU A 127 6.49 14.81 -5.71
CA GLU A 127 6.47 15.84 -6.78
C GLU A 127 7.35 15.40 -7.95
N PRO A 128 7.13 15.92 -9.17
CA PRO A 128 7.90 15.52 -10.36
C PRO A 128 9.42 15.59 -10.16
N ASP A 129 9.92 16.61 -9.45
CA ASP A 129 11.35 16.83 -9.19
C ASP A 129 11.82 16.26 -7.84
N THR A 130 10.91 15.66 -7.04
CA THR A 130 11.20 15.29 -5.64
C THR A 130 10.54 13.97 -5.29
N GLY A 131 11.19 12.86 -5.64
CA GLY A 131 10.73 11.50 -5.35
C GLY A 131 11.31 10.91 -4.06
N LEU A 132 12.63 11.03 -3.85
CA LEU A 132 13.32 10.41 -2.71
C LEU A 132 13.57 11.41 -1.57
N ASP A 133 14.11 12.57 -1.84
CA ASP A 133 14.31 13.61 -0.82
C ASP A 133 13.05 14.47 -0.63
N THR A 134 12.06 13.91 0.04
CA THR A 134 10.78 14.59 0.32
C THR A 134 10.92 15.87 1.17
N THR A 135 12.10 16.13 1.75
CA THR A 135 12.35 17.42 2.42
C THR A 135 12.47 18.58 1.44
N ARG A 136 12.56 18.32 0.13
CA ARG A 136 12.68 19.32 -0.94
C ARG A 136 11.36 19.64 -1.65
N LEU A 137 10.25 19.18 -1.15
CA LEU A 137 8.91 19.47 -1.70
C LEU A 137 8.70 20.97 -1.87
N LYS A 138 8.12 21.34 -3.01
CA LYS A 138 7.91 22.74 -3.47
C LYS A 138 6.46 23.19 -3.41
N THR A 139 5.47 22.28 -3.37
CA THR A 139 4.05 22.62 -3.19
C THR A 139 3.90 23.51 -1.97
N LYS A 140 3.38 24.74 -2.15
CA LYS A 140 3.26 25.75 -1.10
C LYS A 140 1.83 25.82 -0.57
N ALA A 141 1.73 26.12 0.71
CA ALA A 141 0.49 26.43 1.40
C ALA A 141 0.66 27.80 2.07
N VAL A 142 0.13 28.85 1.46
CA VAL A 142 0.22 30.23 1.96
C VAL A 142 -0.98 30.50 2.84
N LYS A 143 -0.73 30.83 4.11
CA LYS A 143 -1.77 31.12 5.08
C LYS A 143 -2.44 32.45 4.76
N ASN A 144 -3.76 32.44 4.65
CA ASN A 144 -4.63 33.60 4.63
C ASN A 144 -5.51 33.57 5.90
N LYS A 145 -6.32 34.56 6.15
CA LYS A 145 -7.07 34.76 7.42
C LYS A 145 -7.64 33.48 8.02
N ASP A 146 -8.47 32.76 7.28
CA ASP A 146 -9.25 31.58 7.71
C ASP A 146 -8.95 30.30 6.91
N HIS A 147 -8.00 30.36 5.97
CA HIS A 147 -7.64 29.24 5.13
C HIS A 147 -6.19 29.31 4.67
N TYR A 148 -5.70 28.22 4.08
CA TYR A 148 -4.47 28.20 3.28
C TYR A 148 -4.83 28.18 1.79
N LEU A 149 -4.00 28.81 0.96
CA LEU A 149 -4.03 28.67 -0.48
C LEU A 149 -2.87 27.75 -0.89
N LEU A 150 -3.22 26.57 -1.40
CA LEU A 150 -2.26 25.59 -1.88
C LEU A 150 -2.07 25.70 -3.37
N ASN A 151 -0.78 25.74 -3.77
CA ASN A 151 -0.35 25.76 -5.16
C ASN A 151 0.82 24.82 -5.36
N GLY A 152 0.79 24.00 -6.42
CA GLY A 152 1.88 23.09 -6.73
C GLY A 152 1.48 21.91 -7.61
N ARG A 153 2.35 20.91 -7.67
CA ARG A 153 2.16 19.71 -8.46
C ARG A 153 2.47 18.48 -7.61
N LYS A 154 1.68 17.44 -7.77
CA LYS A 154 1.94 16.12 -7.17
C LYS A 154 1.90 15.06 -8.26
N ILE A 155 2.64 13.98 -8.08
CA ILE A 155 2.69 12.88 -9.06
C ILE A 155 2.60 11.53 -8.33
N TRP A 156 2.20 10.50 -9.05
CA TRP A 156 1.98 9.13 -8.55
C TRP A 156 0.86 9.04 -7.52
N THR A 157 -0.09 9.98 -7.54
CA THR A 157 -1.23 9.98 -6.64
C THR A 157 -2.29 8.98 -7.13
N SER A 158 -2.49 7.91 -6.35
CA SER A 158 -3.49 6.88 -6.65
C SER A 158 -4.90 7.34 -6.29
N THR A 159 -5.91 6.80 -7.00
CA THR A 159 -7.35 6.98 -6.73
C THR A 159 -7.89 8.41 -6.88
N ALA A 160 -7.15 9.34 -7.50
CA ALA A 160 -7.58 10.73 -7.60
C ALA A 160 -8.83 10.93 -8.49
N GLN A 161 -9.14 9.98 -9.39
CA GLN A 161 -10.34 10.07 -10.24
C GLN A 161 -11.65 9.84 -9.46
N ILE A 162 -11.57 9.04 -8.37
CA ILE A 162 -12.75 8.61 -7.61
C ILE A 162 -12.80 9.16 -6.18
N THR A 163 -11.80 9.93 -5.79
CA THR A 163 -11.66 10.46 -4.43
C THR A 163 -12.54 11.69 -4.18
N ASN A 164 -12.93 11.90 -2.93
CA ASN A 164 -13.56 13.13 -2.44
C ASN A 164 -12.74 13.82 -1.34
N LYS A 165 -11.65 13.18 -0.87
CA LYS A 165 -10.73 13.73 0.13
C LYS A 165 -9.28 13.54 -0.32
N ILE A 166 -8.43 14.47 0.07
CA ILE A 166 -6.99 14.40 -0.18
C ILE A 166 -6.20 14.59 1.11
N MET A 167 -5.27 13.66 1.37
CA MET A 167 -4.22 13.89 2.34
C MET A 167 -3.00 14.41 1.59
N ILE A 168 -2.61 15.64 1.88
CA ILE A 168 -1.56 16.32 1.14
C ILE A 168 -0.54 16.96 2.07
N ILE A 169 0.75 16.81 1.74
CA ILE A 169 1.83 17.53 2.39
C ILE A 169 2.26 18.73 1.54
N ALA A 170 2.34 19.91 2.16
CA ALA A 170 2.73 21.14 1.51
C ALA A 170 3.61 21.99 2.43
N ARG A 171 4.36 22.91 1.85
CA ARG A 171 5.29 23.79 2.55
C ARG A 171 4.58 25.05 3.03
N THR A 172 4.53 25.24 4.34
CA THR A 172 3.95 26.42 5.01
C THR A 172 4.99 27.50 5.38
N SER A 173 6.28 27.15 5.38
CA SER A 173 7.37 28.10 5.51
C SER A 173 8.56 27.72 4.63
N ASP A 174 9.46 28.64 4.35
CA ASP A 174 10.62 28.39 3.52
C ASP A 174 11.51 27.29 4.10
N ARG A 175 12.16 26.53 3.20
CA ARG A 175 13.02 25.42 3.58
C ARG A 175 14.24 25.92 4.37
N ASN A 176 14.40 25.41 5.58
CA ASN A 176 15.60 25.64 6.38
C ASN A 176 16.62 24.51 6.12
N ASN A 177 17.80 24.85 5.58
CA ASN A 177 18.83 23.85 5.28
C ASN A 177 19.41 23.16 6.51
N LYS A 178 19.39 23.83 7.68
CA LYS A 178 19.83 23.21 8.97
C LYS A 178 18.77 22.29 9.57
N LYS A 179 17.49 22.50 9.22
CA LYS A 179 16.34 21.73 9.70
C LYS A 179 15.40 21.38 8.54
N PRO A 180 15.85 20.56 7.59
CA PRO A 180 15.14 20.34 6.31
C PRO A 180 13.75 19.70 6.46
N LYS A 181 13.49 19.06 7.58
CA LYS A 181 12.20 18.41 7.91
C LYS A 181 11.14 19.40 8.41
N GLU A 182 11.54 20.59 8.88
CA GLU A 182 10.59 21.61 9.36
C GLU A 182 9.99 22.42 8.20
N GLY A 183 8.86 23.06 8.46
CA GLY A 183 8.16 23.91 7.51
C GLY A 183 7.29 23.18 6.49
N LEU A 184 7.10 21.88 6.65
CA LEU A 184 6.13 21.08 5.91
C LEU A 184 4.93 20.79 6.81
N SER A 185 3.71 20.98 6.31
CA SER A 185 2.45 20.73 7.02
C SER A 185 1.63 19.67 6.30
N LEU A 186 0.93 18.85 7.06
CA LEU A 186 0.07 17.79 6.55
C LEU A 186 -1.39 18.22 6.67
N PHE A 187 -2.14 18.09 5.60
CA PHE A 187 -3.55 18.48 5.53
C PHE A 187 -4.41 17.28 5.12
N TYR A 188 -5.61 17.19 5.68
CA TYR A 188 -6.66 16.30 5.21
C TYR A 188 -7.90 17.13 4.87
N THR A 189 -8.17 17.31 3.58
CA THR A 189 -9.14 18.27 3.07
C THR A 189 -9.97 17.72 1.92
N ASP A 190 -10.96 18.48 1.46
CA ASP A 190 -11.77 18.13 0.30
C ASP A 190 -10.94 18.14 -0.99
N PHE A 191 -11.19 17.15 -1.86
CA PHE A 191 -10.64 17.11 -3.21
C PHE A 191 -11.53 17.94 -4.13
N ASN A 192 -11.21 19.23 -4.26
CA ASN A 192 -11.97 20.13 -5.11
C ASN A 192 -11.46 20.05 -6.55
N LYS A 193 -12.30 19.53 -7.46
CA LYS A 193 -11.97 19.36 -8.89
C LYS A 193 -11.84 20.67 -9.66
N ASP A 194 -12.37 21.77 -9.14
CA ASP A 194 -12.21 23.10 -9.78
C ASP A 194 -10.79 23.66 -9.55
N ASN A 195 -10.11 23.20 -8.50
CA ASN A 195 -8.78 23.65 -8.11
C ASN A 195 -7.69 22.56 -8.26
N ILE A 196 -8.09 21.31 -8.51
CA ILE A 196 -7.18 20.17 -8.69
C ILE A 196 -7.51 19.47 -10.01
N GLU A 197 -6.67 19.68 -11.01
CA GLU A 197 -6.70 18.88 -12.22
C GLU A 197 -5.92 17.59 -11.98
N ALA A 198 -6.55 16.44 -12.19
CA ALA A 198 -5.95 15.12 -12.07
C ALA A 198 -5.80 14.45 -13.44
N ARG A 199 -4.57 14.30 -13.92
CA ARG A 199 -4.25 13.64 -15.20
C ARG A 199 -3.79 12.22 -14.96
N VAL A 200 -4.49 11.27 -15.57
CA VAL A 200 -4.16 9.83 -15.45
C VAL A 200 -2.82 9.52 -16.11
N ILE A 201 -1.99 8.76 -15.40
CA ILE A 201 -0.73 8.21 -15.91
C ILE A 201 -0.99 6.76 -16.35
N ASN A 202 -0.80 6.48 -17.64
CA ASN A 202 -0.84 5.12 -18.16
C ASN A 202 0.35 4.31 -17.64
N LYS A 203 0.10 3.10 -17.13
CA LYS A 203 1.10 2.29 -16.43
C LYS A 203 0.98 0.81 -16.76
N MET A 204 2.02 0.04 -16.45
CA MET A 204 2.11 -1.36 -16.86
C MET A 204 1.18 -2.31 -16.10
N GLY A 205 0.79 -1.99 -14.88
CA GLY A 205 -0.02 -2.86 -14.02
C GLY A 205 -0.99 -2.09 -13.14
N ARG A 206 -1.90 -2.79 -12.46
CA ARG A 206 -2.93 -2.21 -11.60
C ARG A 206 -3.79 -1.20 -12.38
N ALA A 207 -4.22 -1.57 -13.58
CA ALA A 207 -4.93 -0.68 -14.50
C ALA A 207 -6.21 -0.10 -13.87
N ALA A 208 -6.94 -0.90 -13.11
CA ALA A 208 -8.21 -0.54 -12.48
C ALA A 208 -8.09 0.46 -11.29
N VAL A 209 -6.90 0.66 -10.73
CA VAL A 209 -6.67 1.69 -9.71
C VAL A 209 -5.82 2.79 -10.33
N ASP A 210 -6.44 3.90 -10.68
CA ASP A 210 -5.81 5.02 -11.35
C ASP A 210 -4.60 5.58 -10.59
N THR A 211 -3.68 6.18 -11.31
CA THR A 211 -2.54 6.91 -10.78
C THR A 211 -2.40 8.20 -11.56
N ASN A 212 -2.18 9.31 -10.88
CA ASN A 212 -2.33 10.63 -11.47
C ASN A 212 -1.16 11.55 -11.19
N GLU A 213 -0.97 12.49 -12.09
CA GLU A 213 -0.33 13.75 -11.81
C GLU A 213 -1.42 14.77 -11.44
N LEU A 214 -1.19 15.52 -10.35
CA LEU A 214 -2.09 16.56 -9.87
C LEU A 214 -1.49 17.94 -10.12
N PHE A 215 -2.29 18.82 -10.71
CA PHE A 215 -2.01 20.25 -10.83
C PHE A 215 -2.94 20.98 -9.89
N ILE A 216 -2.37 21.69 -8.92
CA ILE A 216 -3.10 22.35 -7.84
C ILE A 216 -2.96 23.85 -8.02
N ASP A 217 -4.09 24.52 -8.24
CA ASP A 217 -4.15 25.96 -8.42
C ASP A 217 -5.13 26.60 -7.44
N ASN A 218 -4.60 27.40 -6.52
CA ASN A 218 -5.36 28.16 -5.53
C ASN A 218 -6.39 27.32 -4.74
N LEU A 219 -6.04 26.06 -4.41
CA LEU A 219 -6.87 25.23 -3.58
C LEU A 219 -7.03 25.85 -2.19
N LYS A 220 -8.25 26.21 -1.84
CA LYS A 220 -8.59 26.71 -0.50
C LYS A 220 -8.72 25.56 0.47
N VAL A 221 -7.89 25.58 1.50
CA VAL A 221 -7.88 24.57 2.57
C VAL A 221 -8.18 25.26 3.90
N PRO A 222 -9.28 24.91 4.58
CA PRO A 222 -9.59 25.44 5.91
C PRO A 222 -8.43 25.27 6.89
N ILE A 223 -8.26 26.24 7.82
CA ILE A 223 -7.18 26.15 8.82
C ILE A 223 -7.37 24.89 9.70
N GLU A 224 -8.60 24.51 9.98
CA GLU A 224 -8.96 23.33 10.75
C GLU A 224 -8.64 22.00 10.05
N ASP A 225 -8.29 21.99 8.77
CA ASP A 225 -7.92 20.77 8.02
C ASP A 225 -6.44 20.41 8.15
N ILE A 226 -5.64 21.22 8.86
CA ILE A 226 -4.26 20.87 9.20
C ILE A 226 -4.24 19.76 10.25
N ILE A 227 -3.41 18.74 10.03
CA ILE A 227 -3.20 17.65 11.00
C ILE A 227 -2.07 18.05 11.94
N GLY A 228 -2.38 18.15 13.24
CA GLY A 228 -1.40 18.51 14.28
C GLY A 228 -0.93 19.97 14.15
N GLU A 229 0.39 20.17 14.33
CA GLU A 229 1.00 21.51 14.35
C GLU A 229 1.53 21.89 12.97
N GLU A 230 1.39 23.17 12.62
CA GLU A 230 1.97 23.77 11.41
C GLU A 230 3.50 23.59 11.40
N GLY A 231 4.04 23.19 10.26
CA GLY A 231 5.47 22.97 10.07
C GLY A 231 6.02 21.61 10.54
N LYS A 232 5.21 20.80 11.21
CA LYS A 232 5.61 19.45 11.72
C LYS A 232 5.05 18.27 10.89
N GLY A 233 4.38 18.55 9.78
CA GLY A 233 3.71 17.54 8.96
C GLY A 233 4.63 16.44 8.43
N PHE A 234 5.92 16.72 8.22
CA PHE A 234 6.88 15.70 7.80
C PHE A 234 7.06 14.59 8.85
N SER A 235 7.09 14.95 10.15
CA SER A 235 7.19 13.94 11.23
C SER A 235 5.93 13.08 11.33
N TYR A 236 4.77 13.67 11.08
CA TYR A 236 3.49 12.98 11.07
C TYR A 236 3.38 12.02 9.88
N LEU A 237 3.87 12.46 8.72
CA LEU A 237 3.99 11.62 7.52
C LEU A 237 4.86 10.39 7.78
N ILE A 238 6.06 10.58 8.34
CA ILE A 238 7.00 9.48 8.62
C ILE A 238 6.37 8.42 9.55
N HIS A 239 5.55 8.83 10.50
CA HIS A 239 4.85 7.89 11.40
C HIS A 239 3.97 6.91 10.60
N SER A 240 3.32 7.37 9.54
CA SER A 240 2.49 6.53 8.67
C SER A 240 3.30 5.64 7.71
N LEU A 241 4.59 5.94 7.49
CA LEU A 241 5.39 5.21 6.51
C LEU A 241 5.87 3.83 6.98
N ASN A 242 5.97 3.56 8.29
CA ASN A 242 6.28 2.21 8.76
C ASN A 242 5.12 1.24 8.54
N PRO A 243 3.87 1.53 8.98
CA PRO A 243 2.72 0.68 8.63
C PRO A 243 2.53 0.55 7.11
N GLU A 244 2.75 1.62 6.32
CA GLU A 244 2.68 1.53 4.85
C GLU A 244 3.66 0.48 4.29
N ARG A 245 4.93 0.48 4.73
CA ARG A 245 5.92 -0.51 4.28
C ARG A 245 5.54 -1.93 4.68
N ILE A 246 5.03 -2.12 5.89
CA ILE A 246 4.57 -3.43 6.38
C ILE A 246 3.41 -3.93 5.54
N LEU A 247 2.41 -3.09 5.28
CA LEU A 247 1.24 -3.45 4.47
C LEU A 247 1.60 -3.73 3.01
N VAL A 248 2.48 -2.93 2.40
CA VAL A 248 2.99 -3.20 1.03
C VAL A 248 3.76 -4.51 0.98
N ALA A 249 4.52 -4.86 2.02
CA ALA A 249 5.18 -6.17 2.09
C ALA A 249 4.15 -7.31 2.20
N ALA A 250 3.07 -7.12 2.97
CA ALA A 250 1.97 -8.09 3.08
C ALA A 250 1.24 -8.28 1.73
N GLU A 251 0.99 -7.19 1.00
CA GLU A 251 0.41 -7.23 -0.34
C GLU A 251 1.30 -7.99 -1.33
N ALA A 252 2.59 -7.68 -1.34
CA ALA A 252 3.57 -8.39 -2.19
C ALA A 252 3.65 -9.89 -1.85
N TYR A 253 3.60 -10.24 -0.56
CA TYR A 253 3.50 -11.63 -0.12
C TYR A 253 2.26 -12.32 -0.70
N GLY A 254 1.07 -11.69 -0.61
CA GLY A 254 -0.18 -12.25 -1.14
C GLY A 254 -0.13 -12.48 -2.64
N ILE A 255 0.40 -11.53 -3.41
CA ILE A 255 0.58 -11.67 -4.86
C ILE A 255 1.53 -12.83 -5.18
N ALA A 256 2.67 -12.90 -4.50
CA ALA A 256 3.67 -13.94 -4.72
C ALA A 256 3.13 -15.32 -4.36
N LYS A 257 2.35 -15.43 -3.29
CA LYS A 257 1.67 -16.67 -2.89
C LYS A 257 0.69 -17.13 -3.95
N ASN A 258 -0.17 -16.24 -4.48
CA ASN A 258 -1.09 -16.55 -5.58
C ASN A 258 -0.31 -17.05 -6.83
N ALA A 259 0.77 -16.35 -7.20
CA ALA A 259 1.59 -16.75 -8.35
C ALA A 259 2.21 -18.14 -8.17
N LEU A 260 2.72 -18.43 -6.97
CA LEU A 260 3.26 -19.76 -6.62
C LEU A 260 2.19 -20.84 -6.68
N GLU A 261 1.01 -20.63 -6.09
CA GLU A 261 -0.08 -21.60 -6.09
C GLU A 261 -0.55 -21.94 -7.51
N ARG A 262 -0.66 -20.93 -8.39
CA ARG A 262 -0.97 -21.13 -9.81
C ARG A 262 0.11 -21.96 -10.52
N ALA A 263 1.38 -21.66 -10.29
CA ALA A 263 2.49 -22.40 -10.87
C ALA A 263 2.51 -23.86 -10.40
N VAL A 264 2.28 -24.10 -9.11
CA VAL A 264 2.20 -25.45 -8.53
C VAL A 264 1.03 -26.24 -9.13
N LYS A 265 -0.17 -25.60 -9.21
CA LYS A 265 -1.34 -26.21 -9.85
C LYS A 265 -1.04 -26.61 -11.29
N TYR A 266 -0.55 -25.66 -12.10
CA TYR A 266 -0.19 -25.89 -13.49
C TYR A 266 0.86 -27.01 -13.64
N ALA A 267 1.89 -27.03 -12.82
CA ALA A 267 2.93 -28.05 -12.83
C ALA A 267 2.39 -29.46 -12.51
N ASN A 268 1.33 -29.56 -11.70
CA ASN A 268 0.65 -30.80 -11.36
C ASN A 268 -0.35 -31.28 -12.43
N GLU A 269 -0.79 -30.40 -13.33
CA GLU A 269 -1.78 -30.69 -14.37
C GLU A 269 -1.14 -30.87 -15.76
N ARG A 270 -0.19 -30.04 -16.12
CA ARG A 270 0.42 -30.01 -17.45
C ARG A 270 1.26 -31.25 -17.72
N ILE A 271 0.92 -31.94 -18.81
CA ILE A 271 1.67 -33.14 -19.29
C ILE A 271 2.53 -32.74 -20.51
N VAL A 272 3.82 -33.09 -20.46
CA VAL A 272 4.77 -32.97 -21.55
C VAL A 272 5.68 -34.20 -21.52
N PHE A 273 5.93 -34.80 -22.67
CA PHE A 273 6.66 -36.08 -22.78
C PHE A 273 6.06 -37.17 -21.86
N ASP A 274 4.74 -37.34 -21.93
CA ASP A 274 3.93 -38.36 -21.21
C ASP A 274 4.02 -38.32 -19.69
N ARG A 275 4.45 -37.17 -19.11
CA ARG A 275 4.50 -36.99 -17.67
C ARG A 275 4.19 -35.54 -17.27
N LYS A 276 3.69 -35.37 -16.04
CA LYS A 276 3.48 -34.04 -15.46
C LYS A 276 4.80 -33.30 -15.37
N ILE A 277 4.79 -32.00 -15.75
CA ILE A 277 6.02 -31.19 -15.71
C ILE A 277 6.56 -31.02 -14.29
N GLY A 278 5.70 -31.09 -13.26
CA GLY A 278 6.08 -31.08 -11.85
C GLY A 278 6.98 -32.24 -11.41
N LYS A 279 7.19 -33.28 -12.25
CA LYS A 279 8.19 -34.33 -12.01
C LYS A 279 9.61 -33.89 -12.33
N ASN A 280 9.82 -32.76 -12.98
CA ASN A 280 11.15 -32.28 -13.35
C ASN A 280 11.76 -31.46 -12.21
N GLN A 281 12.98 -31.76 -11.78
CA GLN A 281 13.68 -31.03 -10.74
C GLN A 281 13.88 -29.55 -11.09
N SER A 282 14.04 -29.22 -12.38
CA SER A 282 14.12 -27.83 -12.88
C SER A 282 12.84 -27.03 -12.66
N ILE A 283 11.71 -27.69 -12.39
CA ILE A 283 10.43 -27.07 -11.98
C ILE A 283 10.24 -27.15 -10.46
N GLN A 284 10.54 -28.31 -9.85
CA GLN A 284 10.35 -28.51 -8.41
C GLN A 284 11.21 -27.59 -7.56
N HIS A 285 12.52 -27.50 -7.87
CA HIS A 285 13.46 -26.76 -7.02
C HIS A 285 13.13 -25.27 -6.94
N PRO A 286 12.87 -24.53 -8.04
CA PRO A 286 12.47 -23.13 -7.95
C PRO A 286 11.15 -22.90 -7.22
N LEU A 287 10.17 -23.82 -7.33
CA LEU A 287 8.90 -23.69 -6.61
C LEU A 287 9.07 -23.99 -5.11
N ALA A 288 9.93 -24.94 -4.74
CA ALA A 288 10.26 -25.24 -3.36
C ALA A 288 11.03 -24.08 -2.70
N ASP A 289 12.00 -23.48 -3.41
CA ASP A 289 12.73 -22.29 -2.97
C ASP A 289 11.77 -21.09 -2.78
N ALA A 290 10.84 -20.88 -3.71
CA ALA A 290 9.80 -19.86 -3.62
C ALA A 290 8.95 -20.04 -2.35
N TRP A 291 8.55 -21.27 -2.04
CA TRP A 291 7.78 -21.57 -0.82
C TRP A 291 8.60 -21.22 0.46
N ALA A 292 9.86 -21.66 0.52
CA ALA A 292 10.74 -21.38 1.67
C ALA A 292 10.96 -19.87 1.88
N LYS A 293 11.11 -19.11 0.79
CA LYS A 293 11.19 -17.65 0.82
C LYS A 293 9.91 -17.01 1.38
N LEU A 294 8.72 -17.49 0.96
CA LEU A 294 7.46 -16.98 1.46
C LEU A 294 7.26 -17.25 2.94
N GLU A 295 7.59 -18.45 3.43
CA GLU A 295 7.49 -18.76 4.86
C GLU A 295 8.37 -17.83 5.71
N SER A 296 9.62 -17.62 5.32
CA SER A 296 10.52 -16.71 6.01
C SER A 296 10.03 -15.25 5.97
N LEU A 297 9.53 -14.82 4.81
CA LEU A 297 9.00 -13.47 4.60
C LEU A 297 7.77 -13.19 5.47
N LYS A 298 6.83 -14.14 5.56
CA LYS A 298 5.65 -14.03 6.42
C LYS A 298 6.03 -13.75 7.87
N LEU A 299 6.99 -14.49 8.41
CA LEU A 299 7.48 -14.29 9.78
C LEU A 299 8.08 -12.89 9.97
N LEU A 300 8.84 -12.39 9.02
CA LEU A 300 9.44 -11.06 9.09
C LEU A 300 8.39 -9.94 9.02
N ILE A 301 7.37 -10.08 8.17
CA ILE A 301 6.25 -9.13 8.09
C ILE A 301 5.50 -9.08 9.42
N LEU A 302 5.14 -10.25 9.97
CA LEU A 302 4.43 -10.33 11.25
C LEU A 302 5.28 -9.82 12.42
N LYS A 303 6.61 -10.07 12.42
CA LYS A 303 7.53 -9.45 13.37
C LYS A 303 7.49 -7.92 13.29
N ALA A 304 7.60 -7.36 12.10
CA ALA A 304 7.59 -5.91 11.91
C ALA A 304 6.25 -5.28 12.36
N ALA A 305 5.12 -5.94 12.04
CA ALA A 305 3.79 -5.52 12.45
C ALA A 305 3.62 -5.57 13.97
N ASN A 306 4.00 -6.68 14.61
CA ASN A 306 3.93 -6.84 16.07
C ASN A 306 4.80 -5.81 16.81
N LEU A 307 5.99 -5.50 16.31
CA LEU A 307 6.83 -4.44 16.89
C LEU A 307 6.11 -3.07 16.81
N TYR A 308 5.49 -2.76 15.67
CA TYR A 308 4.74 -1.53 15.52
C TYR A 308 3.54 -1.44 16.46
N ASP A 309 2.76 -2.52 16.59
CA ASP A 309 1.56 -2.58 17.43
C ASP A 309 1.89 -2.44 18.93
N ASN A 310 3.13 -2.80 19.33
CA ASN A 310 3.62 -2.63 20.70
C ASN A 310 4.42 -1.34 20.92
N ASP A 311 4.33 -0.34 20.02
CA ASP A 311 5.07 0.92 20.05
C ASP A 311 6.61 0.73 20.16
N LEU A 312 7.14 -0.40 19.65
CA LEU A 312 8.57 -0.71 19.63
C LEU A 312 9.22 -0.22 18.32
N PRO A 313 10.53 0.08 18.32
CA PRO A 313 11.25 0.42 17.11
C PRO A 313 11.15 -0.70 16.06
N CYS A 314 10.50 -0.42 14.93
CA CYS A 314 10.26 -1.39 13.85
C CYS A 314 10.84 -0.96 12.48
N GLY A 315 11.57 0.15 12.43
CA GLY A 315 12.03 0.74 11.17
C GLY A 315 12.94 -0.19 10.36
N VAL A 316 13.82 -0.96 11.01
CA VAL A 316 14.71 -1.91 10.33
C VAL A 316 13.91 -3.07 9.76
N GLU A 317 13.05 -3.67 10.56
CA GLU A 317 12.20 -4.79 10.16
C GLU A 317 11.21 -4.42 9.06
N SER A 318 10.57 -3.25 9.16
CA SER A 318 9.63 -2.74 8.13
C SER A 318 10.32 -2.53 6.78
N ASN A 319 11.54 -1.98 6.78
CA ASN A 319 12.33 -1.82 5.57
C ASN A 319 12.81 -3.18 5.02
N ALA A 320 13.29 -4.08 5.88
CA ALA A 320 13.75 -5.41 5.47
C ALA A 320 12.58 -6.24 4.89
N ALA A 321 11.41 -6.23 5.54
CA ALA A 321 10.21 -6.90 5.05
C ALA A 321 9.80 -6.37 3.66
N LYS A 322 9.73 -5.04 3.47
CA LYS A 322 9.41 -4.43 2.19
C LYS A 322 10.43 -4.78 1.10
N TYR A 323 11.71 -4.74 1.42
CA TYR A 323 12.78 -5.09 0.50
C TYR A 323 12.66 -6.55 0.02
N LEU A 324 12.65 -7.49 0.96
CA LEU A 324 12.59 -8.92 0.64
C LEU A 324 11.28 -9.31 -0.04
N ALA A 325 10.14 -8.70 0.36
CA ALA A 325 8.86 -8.95 -0.28
C ALA A 325 8.87 -8.58 -1.77
N ALA A 326 9.51 -7.47 -2.11
CA ALA A 326 9.63 -7.03 -3.49
C ALA A 326 10.57 -7.91 -4.30
N GLU A 327 11.77 -8.24 -3.76
CA GLU A 327 12.76 -9.11 -4.44
C GLU A 327 12.20 -10.53 -4.65
N TYR A 328 11.73 -11.16 -3.58
CA TYR A 328 11.18 -12.52 -3.67
C TYR A 328 9.91 -12.55 -4.52
N GLY A 329 9.05 -11.53 -4.37
CA GLY A 329 7.83 -11.43 -5.15
C GLY A 329 8.07 -11.35 -6.65
N MET A 330 9.03 -10.53 -7.09
CA MET A 330 9.42 -10.44 -8.50
C MET A 330 9.99 -11.77 -9.03
N GLU A 331 10.87 -12.42 -8.25
CA GLU A 331 11.44 -13.70 -8.61
C GLU A 331 10.35 -14.78 -8.74
N ILE A 332 9.43 -14.87 -7.78
CA ILE A 332 8.36 -15.86 -7.75
C ILE A 332 7.37 -15.63 -8.90
N CYS A 333 6.95 -14.39 -9.15
CA CYS A 333 6.06 -14.09 -10.27
C CYS A 333 6.71 -14.41 -11.63
N LYS A 334 7.99 -14.11 -11.80
CA LYS A 334 8.75 -14.49 -12.98
C LYS A 334 8.82 -16.01 -13.14
N GLN A 335 9.08 -16.74 -12.04
CA GLN A 335 9.13 -18.21 -12.04
C GLN A 335 7.76 -18.81 -12.37
N ALA A 336 6.66 -18.20 -11.90
CA ALA A 336 5.30 -18.64 -12.22
C ALA A 336 5.06 -18.54 -13.74
N ILE A 337 5.41 -17.42 -14.38
CA ILE A 337 5.32 -17.27 -15.85
C ILE A 337 6.17 -18.36 -16.54
N ALA A 338 7.41 -18.54 -16.12
CA ALA A 338 8.31 -19.54 -16.71
C ALA A 338 7.77 -20.96 -16.59
N THR A 339 7.14 -21.31 -15.45
CA THR A 339 6.51 -22.62 -15.22
C THR A 339 5.34 -22.86 -16.17
N HIS A 340 4.55 -21.84 -16.48
CA HIS A 340 3.44 -21.91 -17.42
C HIS A 340 3.91 -21.92 -18.89
N GLY A 341 5.16 -21.50 -19.18
CA GLY A 341 5.66 -21.35 -20.55
C GLY A 341 4.83 -20.35 -21.34
N GLY A 342 4.46 -20.68 -22.58
CA GLY A 342 3.63 -19.81 -23.42
C GLY A 342 2.29 -19.40 -22.79
N MET A 343 1.69 -20.27 -21.98
CA MET A 343 0.45 -19.97 -21.27
C MET A 343 0.63 -18.92 -20.16
N GLY A 344 1.85 -18.76 -19.63
CA GLY A 344 2.15 -17.70 -18.67
C GLY A 344 2.11 -16.29 -19.28
N TYR A 345 2.08 -16.17 -20.60
CA TYR A 345 1.97 -14.91 -21.33
C TYR A 345 0.50 -14.57 -21.69
N ALA A 346 -0.42 -15.52 -21.50
CA ALA A 346 -1.83 -15.36 -21.77
C ALA A 346 -2.56 -14.79 -20.53
N LYS A 347 -3.40 -13.77 -20.74
CA LYS A 347 -4.10 -13.05 -19.67
C LYS A 347 -5.00 -13.97 -18.84
N GLU A 348 -5.62 -14.97 -19.43
CA GLU A 348 -6.53 -15.92 -18.79
C GLU A 348 -5.86 -16.78 -17.69
N TYR A 349 -4.52 -16.87 -17.66
CA TYR A 349 -3.77 -17.57 -16.60
C TYR A 349 -3.40 -16.64 -15.45
N HIS A 350 -3.62 -15.35 -15.55
CA HIS A 350 -3.41 -14.30 -14.53
C HIS A 350 -1.96 -14.08 -14.07
N VAL A 351 -1.04 -15.02 -14.28
CA VAL A 351 0.35 -14.91 -13.79
C VAL A 351 1.10 -13.73 -14.40
N GLU A 352 0.76 -13.34 -15.66
CA GLU A 352 1.32 -12.15 -16.30
C GLU A 352 0.84 -10.86 -15.61
N ARG A 353 -0.44 -10.80 -15.17
CA ARG A 353 -1.00 -9.69 -14.41
C ARG A 353 -0.32 -9.55 -13.05
N LEU A 354 -0.15 -10.67 -12.33
CA LEU A 354 0.53 -10.68 -11.03
C LEU A 354 1.97 -10.19 -11.16
N PHE A 355 2.69 -10.56 -12.22
CA PHE A 355 4.05 -10.08 -12.50
C PHE A 355 4.07 -8.56 -12.76
N ARG A 356 3.16 -8.04 -13.59
CA ARG A 356 3.06 -6.59 -13.86
C ARG A 356 2.75 -5.80 -12.58
N GLU A 357 1.85 -6.32 -11.74
CA GLU A 357 1.44 -5.69 -10.49
C GLU A 357 2.53 -5.75 -9.42
N MET A 358 3.34 -6.81 -9.38
CA MET A 358 4.46 -6.95 -8.45
C MET A 358 5.54 -5.90 -8.64
N MET A 359 5.60 -5.23 -9.79
CA MET A 359 6.55 -4.14 -10.02
C MET A 359 6.28 -2.94 -9.08
N ILE A 360 5.05 -2.75 -8.59
CA ILE A 360 4.73 -1.64 -7.68
C ILE A 360 5.48 -1.73 -6.35
N PRO A 361 5.38 -2.83 -5.56
CA PRO A 361 6.17 -2.94 -4.33
C PRO A 361 7.69 -2.93 -4.57
N TYR A 362 8.14 -3.23 -5.79
CA TYR A 362 9.55 -3.10 -6.15
C TYR A 362 10.00 -1.62 -6.25
N LEU A 363 9.14 -0.74 -6.76
CA LEU A 363 9.44 0.69 -7.00
C LEU A 363 9.02 1.60 -5.84
N ALA A 364 7.91 1.28 -5.15
CA ALA A 364 7.21 2.12 -4.18
C ALA A 364 6.96 1.36 -2.85
N PRO A 365 6.62 2.05 -1.74
CA PRO A 365 6.58 3.51 -1.56
C PRO A 365 7.97 4.15 -1.48
N VAL A 366 9.03 3.35 -1.27
CA VAL A 366 10.42 3.77 -1.16
C VAL A 366 11.29 2.86 -2.04
N SER A 367 12.25 3.44 -2.76
CA SER A 367 13.15 2.66 -3.62
C SER A 367 13.97 1.64 -2.84
N GLN A 368 14.29 0.52 -3.47
CA GLN A 368 15.13 -0.55 -2.88
C GLN A 368 16.47 0.00 -2.38
N GLN A 369 17.08 0.95 -3.11
CA GLN A 369 18.36 1.56 -2.75
C GLN A 369 18.27 2.35 -1.44
N LEU A 370 17.20 3.16 -1.27
CA LEU A 370 17.02 3.94 -0.05
C LEU A 370 16.70 3.05 1.15
N VAL A 371 15.95 1.97 0.93
CA VAL A 371 15.67 0.95 1.95
C VAL A 371 16.96 0.28 2.41
N LEU A 372 17.82 -0.15 1.48
CA LEU A 372 19.11 -0.77 1.79
C LEU A 372 20.05 0.21 2.50
N SER A 373 20.09 1.48 2.09
CA SER A 373 20.85 2.53 2.78
C SER A 373 20.40 2.70 4.22
N TYR A 374 19.07 2.66 4.48
CA TYR A 374 18.54 2.74 5.83
C TYR A 374 18.96 1.54 6.70
N ILE A 375 18.86 0.32 6.15
CA ILE A 375 19.28 -0.91 6.84
C ILE A 375 20.79 -0.87 7.14
N ALA A 376 21.60 -0.45 6.16
CA ALA A 376 23.06 -0.32 6.32
C ALA A 376 23.41 0.64 7.47
N GLU A 377 22.74 1.80 7.54
CA GLU A 377 22.96 2.77 8.62
C GLU A 377 22.46 2.27 9.97
N LYS A 378 21.23 1.74 10.03
CA LYS A 378 20.55 1.48 11.31
C LYS A 378 20.80 0.09 11.90
N ALA A 379 20.98 -0.93 11.05
CA ALA A 379 21.23 -2.30 11.52
C ALA A 379 22.71 -2.65 11.55
N LEU A 380 23.50 -2.14 10.60
CA LEU A 380 24.92 -2.49 10.48
C LEU A 380 25.86 -1.41 11.03
N GLY A 381 25.34 -0.22 11.40
CA GLY A 381 26.14 0.88 11.91
C GLY A 381 27.07 1.52 10.88
N LEU A 382 26.79 1.34 9.58
CA LEU A 382 27.58 1.93 8.51
C LEU A 382 27.34 3.45 8.41
N PRO A 383 28.34 4.23 7.93
CA PRO A 383 28.17 5.68 7.74
C PRO A 383 27.03 5.98 6.78
N LYS A 384 26.34 7.08 7.05
CA LYS A 384 25.29 7.57 6.16
C LYS A 384 25.87 7.87 4.76
N SER A 385 25.21 7.40 3.71
CA SER A 385 25.71 7.48 2.33
C SER A 385 25.38 8.80 1.61
N TYR A 386 24.49 9.64 2.15
CA TYR A 386 24.03 10.92 1.55
C TYR A 386 23.57 11.92 2.60
#